data_76528d97bc862a8893989001079b8b69
#
_entry.id   76528d97bc862a8893989001079b8b69
#
_cell.length_a   1.000
_cell.length_b   1.000
_cell.length_c   1.000
_cell.angle_alpha   90.00
_cell.angle_beta   90.00
_cell.angle_gamma   90.00
#
_symmetry.space_group_name_H-M   'P 1'
#
loop_
_entity.id
_entity.type
_entity.pdbx_description
1 polymer ?
#
loop_
_entity_poly.entity_id
_entity_poly.type
_entity_poly.pdbx_seq_one_letter_code
_entity_poly.pdbx_strand_id
1 'polypeptide(L)'
;DVPEGEKIPVIMTIHPYYDFGGEGVAGDDSSPNTVPDGGVGKWVYDTFVPHGYALAQASTFGTGQSTHCQDVKGLGEQTGIQAVVDWLGEQEWSNGNVGLMGKSYAGTTNWEAAQQPSEHLKTIVPISGSIGVQEMFYRNGSSESRAMLYDALYEGATTDGTTDDMRMCSDDLIGPLNP
;
A
#
# COMPACT_ATOMS: atom_id res chain seq x y z
N ASP A 1 15.88 -1.13 -17.37
CA ASP A 1 17.03 -1.91 -16.90
C ASP A 1 18.00 -0.96 -16.21
N VAL A 2 18.46 -1.34 -15.03
CA VAL A 2 19.54 -0.60 -14.33
C VAL A 2 20.85 -0.89 -15.05
N PRO A 3 21.63 0.12 -15.43
CA PRO A 3 22.94 -0.13 -16.04
C PRO A 3 23.82 -0.97 -15.11
N GLU A 4 24.66 -1.82 -15.70
CA GLU A 4 25.53 -2.72 -14.93
C GLU A 4 26.47 -1.90 -14.02
N GLY A 5 26.42 -2.20 -12.72
CA GLY A 5 27.23 -1.54 -11.69
C GLY A 5 26.66 -0.21 -11.18
N GLU A 6 25.56 0.28 -11.70
CA GLU A 6 24.87 1.43 -11.13
C GLU A 6 23.85 1.03 -10.08
N LYS A 7 23.65 1.91 -9.09
CA LYS A 7 22.64 1.76 -8.06
C LYS A 7 21.70 2.95 -8.11
N ILE A 8 20.39 2.71 -8.08
CA ILE A 8 19.37 3.73 -8.25
C ILE A 8 18.45 3.84 -7.05
N PRO A 9 17.86 5.02 -6.80
CA PRO A 9 16.83 5.19 -5.77
C PRO A 9 15.50 4.58 -6.19
N VAL A 10 14.66 4.28 -5.20
CA VAL A 10 13.34 3.69 -5.41
C VAL A 10 12.24 4.68 -5.03
N ILE A 11 11.20 4.76 -5.85
CA ILE A 11 9.92 5.35 -5.47
C ILE A 11 8.91 4.21 -5.36
N MET A 12 8.27 4.10 -4.19
CA MET A 12 7.29 3.06 -3.90
C MET A 12 5.88 3.65 -3.81
N THR A 13 4.90 2.94 -4.37
CA THR A 13 3.48 3.10 -4.07
C THR A 13 2.97 1.82 -3.41
N ILE A 14 2.20 1.93 -2.34
CA ILE A 14 1.64 0.79 -1.62
C ILE A 14 0.20 1.06 -1.20
N HIS A 15 -0.70 0.14 -1.52
CA HIS A 15 -2.13 0.24 -1.23
C HIS A 15 -2.86 -1.09 -1.45
N PRO A 16 -4.14 -1.23 -1.01
CA PRO A 16 -4.88 -2.48 -1.11
C PRO A 16 -5.53 -2.77 -2.48
N TYR A 17 -5.37 -1.89 -3.48
CA TYR A 17 -6.21 -1.92 -4.68
C TYR A 17 -5.60 -2.64 -5.88
N TYR A 18 -4.40 -3.20 -5.77
CA TYR A 18 -3.73 -3.82 -6.91
C TYR A 18 -4.37 -5.12 -7.39
N ASP A 19 -5.29 -5.70 -6.75
CA ASP A 19 -5.95 -6.94 -7.19
C ASP A 19 -7.44 -6.92 -6.85
N PHE A 20 -8.02 -5.73 -6.91
CA PHE A 20 -9.41 -5.52 -6.54
C PHE A 20 -10.34 -6.09 -7.63
N GLY A 21 -11.00 -7.20 -7.32
CA GLY A 21 -12.05 -7.76 -8.17
C GLY A 21 -11.57 -8.57 -9.38
N GLY A 22 -10.30 -8.98 -9.40
CA GLY A 22 -9.79 -9.81 -10.50
C GLY A 22 -9.75 -9.12 -11.87
N GLU A 23 -10.29 -7.90 -11.95
CA GLU A 23 -10.15 -6.99 -13.07
C GLU A 23 -9.55 -5.70 -12.52
N GLY A 24 -8.29 -5.46 -12.78
CA GLY A 24 -7.56 -4.35 -12.19
C GLY A 24 -8.32 -3.05 -12.18
N VAL A 25 -8.44 -2.44 -11.02
CA VAL A 25 -8.75 -1.01 -10.96
C VAL A 25 -7.66 -0.31 -11.75
N ALA A 26 -8.04 0.60 -12.62
CA ALA A 26 -7.15 1.26 -13.58
C ALA A 26 -5.76 1.55 -12.99
N GLY A 27 -4.76 0.83 -13.43
CA GLY A 27 -3.40 0.88 -12.92
C GLY A 27 -2.94 -0.39 -12.21
N ASP A 28 -3.80 -1.42 -12.15
CA ASP A 28 -3.39 -2.73 -11.70
C ASP A 28 -2.88 -3.55 -12.88
N ASP A 29 -1.64 -3.88 -12.80
CA ASP A 29 -1.09 -4.98 -13.55
C ASP A 29 -0.44 -5.94 -12.55
N SER A 30 -1.17 -6.98 -12.22
CA SER A 30 -0.71 -8.09 -11.38
C SER A 30 0.45 -8.87 -12.01
N SER A 31 0.82 -8.53 -13.25
CA SER A 31 1.99 -9.10 -13.91
C SER A 31 3.27 -8.42 -13.40
N PRO A 32 4.21 -9.16 -12.83
CA PRO A 32 5.50 -8.60 -12.47
C PRO A 32 6.19 -8.02 -13.73
N ASN A 33 6.67 -6.78 -13.61
CA ASN A 33 7.37 -6.02 -14.64
C ASN A 33 6.52 -5.35 -15.73
N THR A 34 5.26 -5.10 -15.50
CA THR A 34 4.44 -4.33 -16.44
C THR A 34 4.39 -2.85 -16.08
N VAL A 35 4.18 -2.03 -17.09
CA VAL A 35 4.04 -0.58 -16.94
C VAL A 35 2.65 -0.29 -16.39
N PRO A 36 2.53 0.49 -15.28
CA PRO A 36 1.24 0.84 -14.72
C PRO A 36 0.32 1.54 -15.74
N ASP A 37 -0.94 1.11 -15.83
CA ASP A 37 -1.89 1.64 -16.80
C ASP A 37 -2.47 3.01 -16.44
N GLY A 38 -2.34 3.44 -15.20
CA GLY A 38 -2.91 4.71 -14.76
C GLY A 38 -2.49 5.16 -13.36
N GLY A 39 -3.15 6.20 -12.87
CA GLY A 39 -2.97 6.70 -11.52
C GLY A 39 -1.59 7.28 -11.22
N VAL A 40 -1.24 7.26 -9.92
CA VAL A 40 0.05 7.77 -9.43
C VAL A 40 1.21 6.89 -9.90
N GLY A 41 1.02 5.59 -9.95
CA GLY A 41 2.03 4.65 -10.42
C GLY A 41 2.47 4.95 -11.85
N LYS A 42 1.52 5.14 -12.77
CA LYS A 42 1.84 5.53 -14.14
C LYS A 42 2.57 6.88 -14.21
N TRP A 43 2.10 7.86 -13.46
CA TRP A 43 2.75 9.16 -13.44
C TRP A 43 4.18 9.07 -12.89
N VAL A 44 4.43 8.30 -11.84
CA VAL A 44 5.77 8.04 -11.32
C VAL A 44 6.63 7.34 -12.36
N TYR A 45 6.09 6.33 -13.03
CA TYR A 45 6.80 5.60 -14.08
C TYR A 45 7.23 6.54 -15.20
N ASP A 46 6.30 7.29 -15.76
CA ASP A 46 6.58 8.19 -16.90
C ASP A 46 7.52 9.35 -16.54
N THR A 47 7.46 9.80 -15.26
CA THR A 47 8.19 10.98 -14.82
C THR A 47 9.58 10.66 -14.27
N PHE A 48 9.70 9.63 -13.43
CA PHE A 48 10.91 9.38 -12.66
C PHE A 48 11.78 8.24 -13.20
N VAL A 49 11.17 7.19 -13.76
CA VAL A 49 11.95 6.06 -14.29
C VAL A 49 12.93 6.49 -15.39
N PRO A 50 12.56 7.40 -16.34
CA PRO A 50 13.51 7.91 -17.32
C PRO A 50 14.66 8.74 -16.71
N HIS A 51 14.53 9.14 -15.45
CA HIS A 51 15.55 9.92 -14.72
C HIS A 51 16.35 9.08 -13.72
N GLY A 52 16.33 7.76 -13.85
CA GLY A 52 17.17 6.86 -13.06
C GLY A 52 16.57 6.47 -11.71
N TYR A 53 15.27 6.46 -11.59
CA TYR A 53 14.55 5.89 -10.43
C TYR A 53 13.93 4.53 -10.76
N ALA A 54 13.89 3.65 -9.80
CA ALA A 54 13.02 2.47 -9.87
C ALA A 54 11.61 2.81 -9.35
N LEU A 55 10.58 2.25 -9.96
CA LEU A 55 9.23 2.22 -9.40
C LEU A 55 8.99 0.85 -8.76
N ALA A 56 8.57 0.84 -7.51
CA ALA A 56 8.04 -0.33 -6.81
C ALA A 56 6.56 -0.16 -6.50
N GLN A 57 5.78 -1.21 -6.72
CA GLN A 57 4.37 -1.27 -6.39
C GLN A 57 4.14 -2.47 -5.47
N ALA A 58 3.42 -2.28 -4.37
CA ALA A 58 3.16 -3.33 -3.39
C ALA A 58 1.70 -3.30 -2.91
N SER A 59 1.15 -4.47 -2.67
CA SER A 59 -0.13 -4.62 -1.97
C SER A 59 0.09 -4.60 -0.46
N THR A 60 -0.83 -3.97 0.28
CA THR A 60 -0.84 -4.03 1.74
C THR A 60 -1.19 -5.45 2.21
N PHE A 61 -0.91 -5.76 3.46
CA PHE A 61 -1.25 -7.05 4.07
C PHE A 61 -2.73 -7.38 3.89
N GLY A 62 -3.02 -8.64 3.59
CA GLY A 62 -4.37 -9.14 3.40
C GLY A 62 -5.04 -8.66 2.11
N THR A 63 -4.28 -8.12 1.15
CA THR A 63 -4.80 -7.67 -0.14
C THR A 63 -3.94 -8.15 -1.29
N GLY A 64 -4.53 -8.26 -2.47
CA GLY A 64 -3.85 -8.80 -3.64
C GLY A 64 -3.31 -10.21 -3.37
N GLN A 65 -2.03 -10.41 -3.61
CA GLN A 65 -1.35 -11.68 -3.32
C GLN A 65 -0.62 -11.68 -1.96
N SER A 66 -0.77 -10.60 -1.18
CA SER A 66 -0.22 -10.56 0.18
C SER A 66 -1.08 -11.41 1.11
N THR A 67 -0.42 -12.19 1.96
CA THR A 67 -1.06 -13.00 3.01
C THR A 67 -1.38 -12.16 4.25
N HIS A 68 -2.01 -12.75 5.23
CA HIS A 68 -2.49 -12.15 6.48
C HIS A 68 -3.75 -11.28 6.34
N CYS A 69 -4.26 -10.83 7.48
CA CYS A 69 -5.42 -9.97 7.58
C CYS A 69 -5.06 -8.52 7.32
N GLN A 70 -5.89 -7.84 6.56
CA GLN A 70 -5.80 -6.40 6.48
C GLN A 70 -6.23 -5.79 7.83
N ASP A 71 -5.32 -5.10 8.47
CA ASP A 71 -5.57 -4.29 9.67
C ASP A 71 -5.35 -2.81 9.36
N VAL A 72 -6.31 -2.21 8.66
CA VAL A 72 -6.24 -0.82 8.17
C VAL A 72 -5.61 0.11 9.20
N LYS A 73 -4.41 0.63 8.90
CA LYS A 73 -3.56 1.45 9.78
C LYS A 73 -3.13 0.75 11.08
N GLY A 74 -3.31 -0.56 11.16
CA GLY A 74 -2.86 -1.36 12.29
C GLY A 74 -1.36 -1.63 12.26
N LEU A 75 -0.90 -2.31 13.31
CA LEU A 75 0.52 -2.59 13.48
C LEU A 75 1.06 -3.53 12.39
N GLY A 76 0.25 -4.47 11.91
CA GLY A 76 0.63 -5.39 10.85
C GLY A 76 0.88 -4.65 9.53
N GLU A 77 -0.04 -3.76 9.14
CA GLU A 77 0.12 -2.95 7.94
C GLU A 77 1.37 -2.06 8.03
N GLN A 78 1.55 -1.35 9.14
CA GLN A 78 2.73 -0.50 9.38
C GLN A 78 4.03 -1.28 9.31
N THR A 79 4.08 -2.45 9.95
CA THR A 79 5.27 -3.31 9.95
C THR A 79 5.53 -3.88 8.55
N GLY A 80 4.48 -4.24 7.83
CA GLY A 80 4.59 -4.70 6.45
C GLY A 80 5.14 -3.64 5.51
N ILE A 81 4.66 -2.41 5.63
CA ILE A 81 5.18 -1.28 4.85
C ILE A 81 6.66 -1.06 5.14
N GLN A 82 7.05 -1.05 6.42
CA GLN A 82 8.46 -0.93 6.82
C GLN A 82 9.31 -2.05 6.21
N ALA A 83 8.86 -3.30 6.32
CA ALA A 83 9.60 -4.44 5.79
C ALA A 83 9.84 -4.33 4.27
N VAL A 84 8.87 -3.84 3.51
CA VAL A 84 9.03 -3.62 2.07
C VAL A 84 10.01 -2.47 1.80
N VAL A 85 9.96 -1.39 2.57
CA VAL A 85 10.92 -0.27 2.47
C VAL A 85 12.34 -0.74 2.71
N ASP A 86 12.56 -1.49 3.79
CA ASP A 86 13.89 -2.01 4.15
C ASP A 86 14.38 -3.00 3.09
N TRP A 87 13.52 -3.92 2.65
CA TRP A 87 13.85 -4.87 1.58
C TRP A 87 14.26 -4.17 0.28
N LEU A 88 13.54 -3.13 -0.14
CA LEU A 88 13.88 -2.35 -1.33
C LEU A 88 15.22 -1.61 -1.17
N GLY A 89 15.49 -1.10 0.02
CA GLY A 89 16.75 -0.41 0.31
C GLY A 89 17.96 -1.33 0.28
N GLU A 90 17.79 -2.60 0.65
CA GLU A 90 18.83 -3.62 0.74
C GLU A 90 19.15 -4.32 -0.59
N GLN A 91 18.34 -4.10 -1.65
CA GLN A 91 18.59 -4.75 -2.93
C GLN A 91 19.93 -4.35 -3.54
N GLU A 92 20.61 -5.27 -4.21
CA GLU A 92 21.91 -5.04 -4.83
C GLU A 92 21.92 -3.87 -5.84
N TRP A 93 20.80 -3.68 -6.53
CA TRP A 93 20.59 -2.59 -7.50
C TRP A 93 20.13 -1.27 -6.86
N SER A 94 19.75 -1.28 -5.59
CA SER A 94 19.29 -0.09 -4.86
C SER A 94 20.47 0.69 -4.29
N ASN A 95 20.38 2.02 -4.32
CA ASN A 95 21.33 2.88 -3.63
C ASN A 95 20.99 3.11 -2.14
N GLY A 96 20.01 2.38 -1.61
CA GLY A 96 19.57 2.48 -0.22
C GLY A 96 18.58 3.61 0.06
N ASN A 97 18.15 4.36 -0.95
CA ASN A 97 17.21 5.46 -0.78
C ASN A 97 15.83 5.08 -1.32
N VAL A 98 14.85 5.01 -0.44
CA VAL A 98 13.45 4.71 -0.77
C VAL A 98 12.59 5.93 -0.43
N GLY A 99 11.78 6.37 -1.39
CA GLY A 99 10.74 7.37 -1.19
C GLY A 99 9.37 6.76 -1.41
N LEU A 100 8.37 7.18 -0.65
CA LEU A 100 7.00 6.79 -0.86
C LEU A 100 6.20 7.92 -1.50
N MET A 101 5.35 7.58 -2.46
CA MET A 101 4.43 8.53 -3.06
C MET A 101 3.09 7.87 -3.33
N GLY A 102 2.00 8.53 -2.98
CA GLY A 102 0.69 7.97 -3.23
C GLY A 102 -0.46 8.89 -2.92
N LYS A 103 -1.63 8.57 -3.48
CA LYS A 103 -2.87 9.33 -3.30
C LYS A 103 -3.89 8.48 -2.55
N SER A 104 -4.74 9.12 -1.74
CA SER A 104 -5.81 8.48 -0.97
C SER A 104 -5.23 7.45 0.01
N TYR A 105 -5.59 6.18 -0.07
CA TYR A 105 -5.02 5.13 0.77
C TYR A 105 -3.50 5.03 0.60
N ALA A 106 -2.98 5.07 -0.62
CA ALA A 106 -1.55 5.11 -0.86
C ALA A 106 -0.87 6.38 -0.27
N GLY A 107 -1.61 7.46 -0.05
CA GLY A 107 -1.15 8.61 0.72
C GLY A 107 -1.19 8.37 2.23
N THR A 108 -2.13 7.57 2.70
CA THR A 108 -2.25 7.13 4.09
C THR A 108 -1.07 6.24 4.48
N THR A 109 -0.72 5.25 3.67
CA THR A 109 0.42 4.37 3.90
C THR A 109 1.76 5.10 3.97
N ASN A 110 1.89 6.25 3.32
CA ASN A 110 3.06 7.13 3.48
C ASN A 110 3.22 7.65 4.91
N TRP A 111 2.12 8.03 5.55
CA TRP A 111 2.13 8.45 6.96
C TRP A 111 2.44 7.29 7.90
N GLU A 112 1.98 6.10 7.57
CA GLU A 112 2.27 4.89 8.32
C GLU A 112 3.75 4.52 8.25
N ALA A 113 4.31 4.56 7.05
CA ALA A 113 5.75 4.37 6.85
C ALA A 113 6.58 5.35 7.70
N ALA A 114 6.16 6.60 7.80
CA ALA A 114 6.88 7.62 8.57
C ALA A 114 6.80 7.41 10.09
N GLN A 115 5.90 6.57 10.57
CA GLN A 115 5.80 6.23 12.00
C GLN A 115 6.79 5.14 12.42
N GLN A 116 7.34 4.41 11.45
CA GLN A 116 8.27 3.32 11.70
C GLN A 116 9.71 3.75 11.38
N PRO A 117 10.68 3.41 12.23
CA PRO A 117 12.07 3.74 11.96
C PRO A 117 12.60 2.88 10.80
N SER A 118 13.11 3.53 9.78
CA SER A 118 13.84 2.88 8.68
C SER A 118 14.98 3.78 8.25
N GLU A 119 16.16 3.20 8.09
CA GLU A 119 17.31 3.94 7.55
C GLU A 119 17.18 4.15 6.04
N HIS A 120 16.31 3.41 5.37
CA HIS A 120 16.12 3.48 3.94
C HIS A 120 15.05 4.49 3.53
N LEU A 121 14.06 4.79 4.40
CA LEU A 121 13.03 5.77 4.10
C LEU A 121 13.60 7.20 4.13
N LYS A 122 13.62 7.87 2.97
CA LYS A 122 14.19 9.21 2.82
C LYS A 122 13.15 10.30 2.69
N THR A 123 12.00 9.99 2.09
CA THR A 123 10.94 10.97 1.86
C THR A 123 9.59 10.30 1.72
N ILE A 124 8.53 11.05 2.04
CA ILE A 124 7.15 10.69 1.75
C ILE A 124 6.46 11.83 1.01
N VAL A 125 5.59 11.50 0.08
CA VAL A 125 4.76 12.45 -0.67
C VAL A 125 3.29 12.01 -0.59
N PRO A 126 2.63 12.24 0.56
CA PRO A 126 1.24 11.87 0.76
C PRO A 126 0.30 12.84 0.06
N ILE A 127 -0.47 12.38 -0.91
CA ILE A 127 -1.48 13.17 -1.62
C ILE A 127 -2.85 12.78 -1.07
N SER A 128 -3.51 13.69 -0.38
CA SER A 128 -4.84 13.46 0.21
C SER A 128 -4.95 12.17 1.06
N GLY A 129 -3.87 11.81 1.74
CA GLY A 129 -3.83 10.69 2.68
C GLY A 129 -4.28 11.11 4.08
N SER A 130 -4.97 10.21 4.78
CA SER A 130 -5.36 10.41 6.18
C SER A 130 -4.20 10.10 7.12
N ILE A 131 -3.95 10.97 8.10
CA ILE A 131 -2.95 10.71 9.13
C ILE A 131 -3.49 9.72 10.18
N GLY A 132 -4.79 9.75 10.48
CA GLY A 132 -5.44 8.92 11.46
C GLY A 132 -6.76 8.34 10.97
N VAL A 133 -7.12 7.15 11.45
CA VAL A 133 -8.43 6.54 11.20
C VAL A 133 -9.53 7.32 11.92
N GLN A 134 -9.24 7.79 13.14
CA GLN A 134 -10.21 8.50 13.94
C GLN A 134 -10.71 9.79 13.26
N GLU A 135 -9.82 10.55 12.64
CA GLU A 135 -10.17 11.78 11.94
C GLU A 135 -10.97 11.51 10.66
N MET A 136 -10.82 10.31 10.11
CA MET A 136 -11.52 9.91 8.89
C MET A 136 -12.94 9.42 9.19
N PHE A 137 -13.12 8.68 10.29
CA PHE A 137 -14.38 8.02 10.62
C PHE A 137 -15.21 8.70 11.70
N TYR A 138 -14.57 9.54 12.52
CA TYR A 138 -15.24 10.18 13.64
C TYR A 138 -15.02 11.68 13.64
N ARG A 139 -16.08 12.46 13.80
CA ARG A 139 -16.00 13.89 14.02
C ARG A 139 -16.80 14.27 15.25
N ASN A 140 -16.17 14.96 16.18
CA ASN A 140 -16.81 15.43 17.41
C ASN A 140 -17.55 14.31 18.19
N GLY A 141 -17.00 13.08 18.17
CA GLY A 141 -17.62 11.93 18.83
C GLY A 141 -18.76 11.28 18.06
N SER A 142 -19.04 11.72 16.84
CA SER A 142 -20.06 11.13 15.96
C SER A 142 -19.39 10.35 14.82
N SER A 143 -19.89 9.16 14.54
CA SER A 143 -19.48 8.40 13.37
C SER A 143 -19.95 9.09 12.08
N GLU A 144 -19.05 9.20 11.12
CA GLU A 144 -19.41 9.70 9.79
C GLU A 144 -20.07 8.61 8.96
N SER A 145 -21.06 8.98 8.14
CA SER A 145 -21.75 8.04 7.23
C SER A 145 -20.80 7.38 6.23
N ARG A 146 -19.68 8.03 5.92
CA ARG A 146 -18.63 7.46 5.07
C ARG A 146 -17.91 6.27 5.69
N ALA A 147 -17.89 6.14 7.02
CA ALA A 147 -17.28 5.01 7.69
C ALA A 147 -17.86 3.68 7.19
N MET A 148 -19.19 3.58 7.12
CA MET A 148 -19.87 2.37 6.64
C MET A 148 -19.53 2.05 5.17
N LEU A 149 -19.34 3.08 4.33
CA LEU A 149 -18.96 2.88 2.94
C LEU A 149 -17.52 2.38 2.83
N TYR A 150 -16.63 2.90 3.65
CA TYR A 150 -15.23 2.46 3.67
C TYR A 150 -15.11 1.04 4.21
N ASP A 151 -15.82 0.69 5.28
CA ASP A 151 -15.84 -0.67 5.81
C ASP A 151 -16.30 -1.66 4.73
N ALA A 152 -17.40 -1.37 4.03
CA ALA A 152 -17.90 -2.22 2.96
C ALA A 152 -16.94 -2.33 1.77
N LEU A 153 -16.25 -1.24 1.42
CA LEU A 153 -15.26 -1.25 0.34
C LEU A 153 -14.01 -2.04 0.71
N TYR A 154 -13.52 -1.88 1.93
CA TYR A 154 -12.33 -2.61 2.38
C TYR A 154 -12.64 -4.06 2.68
N GLU A 155 -13.77 -4.36 3.25
CA GLU A 155 -14.24 -5.75 3.41
C GLU A 155 -14.38 -6.42 2.03
N GLY A 156 -14.94 -5.73 1.04
CA GLY A 156 -14.99 -6.21 -0.34
C GLY A 156 -13.60 -6.44 -0.94
N ALA A 157 -12.65 -5.53 -0.69
CA ALA A 157 -11.28 -5.66 -1.17
C ALA A 157 -10.53 -6.84 -0.53
N THR A 158 -10.84 -7.16 0.72
CA THR A 158 -10.23 -8.28 1.46
C THR A 158 -10.89 -9.62 1.18
N THR A 159 -12.19 -9.63 0.90
CA THR A 159 -12.95 -10.88 0.63
C THR A 159 -12.77 -11.41 -0.78
N ASP A 160 -12.29 -10.60 -1.70
CA ASP A 160 -12.03 -11.01 -3.08
C ASP A 160 -10.64 -11.66 -3.26
N GLY A 161 -9.88 -11.77 -2.20
CA GLY A 161 -8.63 -12.48 -2.20
C GLY A 161 -8.79 -13.96 -2.51
N THR A 162 -7.93 -14.45 -3.35
CA THR A 162 -7.91 -15.84 -3.84
C THR A 162 -7.39 -16.84 -2.80
N THR A 163 -7.06 -16.40 -1.59
CA THR A 163 -6.51 -17.24 -0.53
C THR A 163 -7.53 -17.51 0.57
N ASP A 164 -7.59 -18.76 1.04
CA ASP A 164 -8.45 -19.16 2.17
C ASP A 164 -8.13 -18.39 3.46
N ASP A 165 -6.91 -17.86 3.58
CA ASP A 165 -6.46 -17.07 4.73
C ASP A 165 -7.25 -15.77 4.89
N MET A 166 -7.67 -15.15 3.79
CA MET A 166 -8.44 -13.90 3.84
C MET A 166 -9.87 -14.10 4.33
N ARG A 167 -10.47 -15.28 4.09
CA ARG A 167 -11.77 -15.64 4.67
C ARG A 167 -11.69 -15.82 6.18
N MET A 168 -10.59 -16.39 6.67
CA MET A 168 -10.37 -16.58 8.10
C MET A 168 -10.25 -15.23 8.83
N CYS A 169 -9.70 -14.21 8.20
CA CYS A 169 -9.58 -12.88 8.80
C CYS A 169 -10.94 -12.18 8.98
N SER A 170 -11.84 -12.30 8.03
CA SER A 170 -13.18 -11.73 8.18
C SER A 170 -13.98 -12.46 9.29
N ASP A 171 -13.81 -13.76 9.44
CA ASP A 171 -14.43 -14.53 10.50
C ASP A 171 -13.86 -14.21 11.88
N ASP A 172 -12.54 -13.94 11.98
CA ASP A 172 -11.90 -13.53 13.22
C ASP A 172 -12.25 -12.09 13.64
N LEU A 173 -12.48 -11.20 12.68
CA LEU A 173 -12.93 -9.84 12.96
C LEU A 173 -14.41 -9.77 13.35
N ILE A 174 -15.24 -10.65 12.81
CA ILE A 174 -16.68 -10.74 13.11
C ILE A 174 -16.93 -11.65 14.33
N GLY A 175 -16.08 -12.64 14.57
CA GLY A 175 -16.21 -13.62 15.63
C GLY A 175 -16.36 -13.03 17.04
N PRO A 176 -15.58 -12.03 17.45
CA PRO A 176 -15.70 -11.41 18.77
C PRO A 176 -16.92 -10.48 18.94
N LEU A 177 -17.53 -10.06 17.84
CA LEU A 177 -18.68 -9.15 17.83
C LEU A 177 -20.02 -9.89 17.73
N ASN A 178 -20.00 -11.21 17.58
CA ASN A 178 -21.18 -12.04 17.56
C ASN A 178 -21.32 -12.73 18.93
N PRO A 179 -22.17 -12.22 19.85
CA PRO A 179 -22.37 -12.80 21.18
C PRO A 179 -23.08 -14.14 21.12
#